data_74e3c560028eeddd53c0e96017c0b9d5
#
_entry.id   74e3c560028eeddd53c0e96017c0b9d5
#
_cell.length_a   1.000
_cell.length_b   1.000
_cell.length_c   1.000
_cell.angle_alpha   90.00
_cell.angle_beta   90.00
_cell.angle_gamma   90.00
#
_symmetry.space_group_name_H-M   'P 1'
#
loop_
_entity.id
_entity.type
_entity.pdbx_description
1 polymer ?
#
loop_
_entity_poly.entity_id
_entity_poly.type
_entity_poly.pdbx_seq_one_letter_code
_entity_poly.pdbx_strand_id
1 'polypeptide(L)'
;MNKIPNRQAICEVLMDKAKEDKDIMVLCSDSRGSASMTPFADNFPDQFIETGIAEQNLVSISAGLAKCGKKPFACSPACFLSTRSYEQAKVDVAYSNTNVTLIGISGGISYGALGMSHHSAQDIAAMSAIPNMRVYLPSDRHQTKHLIEALLKDEKPSYIRVGRNPVEDIYKEDNCPFEMDKATVLKEGTDVAIIACGEMVRPAFAAAKLLEEQGISATVLDMYCVKPLDAEGVVKAAKNAKAVITVEEHAPFGGLGSMVAQVVGAECPRKVLNMALPDAPVITGTSQEVFDYYGLNAEGIAKKAVEALK
;
A
#
# COMPACT_ATOMS: atom_id res chain seq x y z
N MET A 1 -15.42 -15.39 4.64
CA MET A 1 -14.16 -14.94 4.02
C MET A 1 -14.52 -13.85 3.02
N ASN A 2 -13.87 -12.69 3.08
CA ASN A 2 -14.10 -11.58 2.15
C ASN A 2 -13.79 -12.04 0.71
N LYS A 3 -14.59 -11.57 -0.26
CA LYS A 3 -14.38 -11.85 -1.70
C LYS A 3 -14.08 -10.58 -2.51
N ILE A 4 -13.99 -9.43 -1.86
CA ILE A 4 -13.80 -8.12 -2.51
C ILE A 4 -12.35 -7.70 -2.33
N PRO A 5 -11.52 -7.68 -3.40
CA PRO A 5 -10.16 -7.14 -3.33
C PRO A 5 -10.16 -5.61 -3.18
N ASN A 6 -9.09 -5.05 -2.62
CA ASN A 6 -8.95 -3.60 -2.40
C ASN A 6 -9.15 -2.77 -3.68
N ARG A 7 -8.66 -3.24 -4.84
CA ARG A 7 -8.87 -2.58 -6.14
C ARG A 7 -10.36 -2.49 -6.54
N GLN A 8 -11.19 -3.48 -6.17
CA GLN A 8 -12.63 -3.42 -6.40
C GLN A 8 -13.30 -2.42 -5.46
N ALA A 9 -12.87 -2.36 -4.19
CA ALA A 9 -13.37 -1.37 -3.25
C ALA A 9 -13.11 0.08 -3.72
N ILE A 10 -11.95 0.32 -4.37
CA ILE A 10 -11.67 1.61 -5.04
C ILE A 10 -12.73 1.91 -6.11
N CYS A 11 -12.99 0.96 -7.01
CA CYS A 11 -13.99 1.12 -8.07
C CYS A 11 -15.38 1.43 -7.51
N GLU A 12 -15.80 0.70 -6.47
CA GLU A 12 -17.12 0.90 -5.82
C GLU A 12 -17.28 2.33 -5.29
N VAL A 13 -16.26 2.87 -4.59
CA VAL A 13 -16.30 4.25 -4.09
C VAL A 13 -16.32 5.26 -5.23
N LEU A 14 -15.45 5.09 -6.24
CA LEU A 14 -15.40 6.00 -7.38
C LEU A 14 -16.72 6.01 -8.16
N MET A 15 -17.34 4.84 -8.38
CA MET A 15 -18.66 4.73 -9.02
C MET A 15 -19.74 5.44 -8.21
N ASP A 16 -19.73 5.31 -6.89
CA ASP A 16 -20.71 5.98 -6.04
C ASP A 16 -20.59 7.50 -6.13
N LYS A 17 -19.36 8.03 -5.99
CA LYS A 17 -19.10 9.48 -6.01
C LYS A 17 -19.23 10.10 -7.41
N ALA A 18 -18.93 9.37 -8.49
CA ALA A 18 -19.04 9.86 -9.88
C ALA A 18 -20.48 10.15 -10.32
N LYS A 19 -21.49 9.63 -9.61
CA LYS A 19 -22.89 9.95 -9.86
C LYS A 19 -23.15 11.45 -9.70
N GLU A 20 -22.54 12.05 -8.68
CA GLU A 20 -22.74 13.44 -8.29
C GLU A 20 -21.57 14.35 -8.71
N ASP A 21 -20.33 13.85 -8.71
CA ASP A 21 -19.12 14.59 -9.04
C ASP A 21 -18.62 14.24 -10.46
N LYS A 22 -18.86 15.15 -11.41
CA LYS A 22 -18.44 15.00 -12.82
C LYS A 22 -16.97 15.35 -13.07
N ASP A 23 -16.25 15.77 -12.03
CA ASP A 23 -14.82 16.03 -12.13
C ASP A 23 -13.98 14.79 -11.82
N ILE A 24 -14.56 13.73 -11.27
CA ILE A 24 -13.90 12.43 -11.12
C ILE A 24 -13.64 11.85 -12.50
N MET A 25 -12.37 11.55 -12.79
CA MET A 25 -11.92 10.91 -14.03
C MET A 25 -11.12 9.64 -13.70
N VAL A 26 -11.46 8.54 -14.32
CA VAL A 26 -10.67 7.30 -14.21
C VAL A 26 -9.94 7.04 -15.51
N LEU A 27 -8.64 6.79 -15.42
CA LEU A 27 -7.81 6.49 -16.58
C LEU A 27 -7.16 5.11 -16.42
N CYS A 28 -7.06 4.38 -17.52
CA CYS A 28 -6.34 3.08 -17.57
C CYS A 28 -5.39 3.01 -18.74
N SER A 29 -4.36 2.14 -18.64
CA SER A 29 -3.41 1.82 -19.70
C SER A 29 -3.56 0.36 -20.10
N ASP A 30 -4.62 0.03 -20.86
CA ASP A 30 -5.00 -1.33 -21.25
C ASP A 30 -5.12 -2.30 -20.06
N SER A 31 -5.51 -1.74 -18.92
CA SER A 31 -5.50 -2.46 -17.63
C SER A 31 -6.83 -2.39 -16.85
N ARG A 32 -7.91 -1.85 -17.47
CA ARG A 32 -9.21 -1.67 -16.79
C ARG A 32 -9.76 -2.94 -16.14
N GLY A 33 -9.60 -4.10 -16.79
CA GLY A 33 -10.01 -5.39 -16.24
C GLY A 33 -9.17 -5.78 -15.02
N SER A 34 -7.85 -5.63 -15.09
CA SER A 34 -6.93 -5.89 -13.98
C SER A 34 -7.13 -4.89 -12.84
N ALA A 35 -7.53 -3.66 -13.14
CA ALA A 35 -7.83 -2.63 -12.16
C ALA A 35 -9.21 -2.77 -11.51
N SER A 36 -10.05 -3.69 -11.96
CA SER A 36 -11.48 -3.79 -11.60
C SER A 36 -12.28 -2.55 -12.01
N MET A 37 -11.83 -1.77 -13.01
CA MET A 37 -12.47 -0.53 -13.47
C MET A 37 -13.40 -0.72 -14.67
N THR A 38 -13.61 -1.95 -15.15
CA THR A 38 -14.58 -2.22 -16.23
C THR A 38 -15.99 -1.72 -15.86
N PRO A 39 -16.54 -1.96 -14.63
CA PRO A 39 -17.85 -1.42 -14.27
C PRO A 39 -17.90 0.12 -14.30
N PHE A 40 -16.81 0.81 -13.92
CA PHE A 40 -16.74 2.26 -14.01
C PHE A 40 -16.78 2.73 -15.46
N ALA A 41 -15.96 2.15 -16.34
CA ALA A 41 -15.92 2.49 -17.76
C ALA A 41 -17.28 2.29 -18.46
N ASP A 42 -17.99 1.22 -18.11
CA ASP A 42 -19.30 0.88 -18.72
C ASP A 42 -20.42 1.82 -18.23
N ASN A 43 -20.38 2.28 -16.97
CA ASN A 43 -21.44 3.12 -16.40
C ASN A 43 -21.15 4.64 -16.50
N PHE A 44 -19.89 5.03 -16.65
CA PHE A 44 -19.44 6.43 -16.68
C PHE A 44 -18.47 6.67 -17.85
N PRO A 45 -18.88 6.40 -19.13
CA PRO A 45 -17.99 6.49 -20.29
C PRO A 45 -17.40 7.91 -20.49
N ASP A 46 -18.14 8.96 -20.13
CA ASP A 46 -17.69 10.36 -20.25
C ASP A 46 -16.66 10.75 -19.14
N GLN A 47 -16.51 9.91 -18.12
CA GLN A 47 -15.56 10.09 -17.02
C GLN A 47 -14.43 9.04 -17.05
N PHE A 48 -14.33 8.26 -18.14
CA PHE A 48 -13.33 7.22 -18.34
C PHE A 48 -12.47 7.48 -19.57
N ILE A 49 -11.15 7.28 -19.44
CA ILE A 49 -10.19 7.40 -20.54
C ILE A 49 -9.32 6.14 -20.60
N GLU A 50 -9.27 5.53 -21.78
CA GLU A 50 -8.33 4.46 -22.07
C GLU A 50 -7.17 5.01 -22.91
N THR A 51 -5.94 4.88 -22.39
CA THR A 51 -4.74 5.42 -23.06
C THR A 51 -3.97 4.37 -23.85
N GLY A 52 -4.41 3.09 -23.80
CA GLY A 52 -3.63 1.97 -24.34
C GLY A 52 -2.38 1.70 -23.49
N ILE A 53 -1.49 0.84 -23.96
CA ILE A 53 -0.25 0.45 -23.25
C ILE A 53 0.75 1.62 -23.30
N ALA A 54 0.48 2.69 -22.54
CA ALA A 54 1.22 3.94 -22.58
C ALA A 54 1.22 4.62 -21.20
N GLU A 55 1.88 4.02 -20.20
CA GLU A 55 1.84 4.47 -18.81
C GLU A 55 2.40 5.89 -18.62
N GLN A 56 3.41 6.28 -19.39
CA GLN A 56 3.92 7.66 -19.37
C GLN A 56 2.84 8.65 -19.79
N ASN A 57 2.14 8.34 -20.91
CA ASN A 57 1.07 9.17 -21.42
C ASN A 57 -0.14 9.21 -20.46
N LEU A 58 -0.47 8.08 -19.84
CA LEU A 58 -1.47 7.98 -18.79
C LEU A 58 -1.23 9.03 -17.69
N VAL A 59 -0.02 9.10 -17.18
CA VAL A 59 0.35 10.01 -16.08
C VAL A 59 0.33 11.47 -16.54
N SER A 60 0.90 11.79 -17.72
CA SER A 60 0.92 13.17 -18.24
C SER A 60 -0.50 13.69 -18.58
N ILE A 61 -1.36 12.85 -19.17
CA ILE A 61 -2.78 13.20 -19.41
C ILE A 61 -3.49 13.46 -18.08
N SER A 62 -3.28 12.63 -17.08
CA SER A 62 -3.88 12.81 -15.75
C SER A 62 -3.45 14.13 -15.12
N ALA A 63 -2.16 14.50 -15.22
CA ALA A 63 -1.67 15.78 -14.73
C ALA A 63 -2.31 16.98 -15.46
N GLY A 64 -2.48 16.87 -16.79
CA GLY A 64 -3.17 17.86 -17.60
C GLY A 64 -4.64 18.02 -17.17
N LEU A 65 -5.36 16.92 -16.98
CA LEU A 65 -6.74 16.93 -16.50
C LEU A 65 -6.86 17.58 -15.11
N ALA A 66 -5.94 17.27 -14.21
CA ALA A 66 -5.92 17.89 -12.88
C ALA A 66 -5.72 19.42 -12.96
N LYS A 67 -4.88 19.91 -13.88
CA LYS A 67 -4.72 21.37 -14.12
C LYS A 67 -5.98 22.01 -14.72
N CYS A 68 -6.86 21.22 -15.33
CA CYS A 68 -8.18 21.65 -15.81
C CYS A 68 -9.30 21.50 -14.75
N GLY A 69 -8.95 21.25 -13.49
CA GLY A 69 -9.90 21.13 -12.37
C GLY A 69 -10.53 19.73 -12.23
N LYS A 70 -10.05 18.73 -12.95
CA LYS A 70 -10.52 17.34 -12.78
C LYS A 70 -9.80 16.64 -11.62
N LYS A 71 -10.40 15.54 -11.15
CA LYS A 71 -9.88 14.63 -10.12
C LYS A 71 -9.50 13.28 -10.73
N PRO A 72 -8.32 13.16 -11.35
CA PRO A 72 -7.93 11.95 -12.05
C PRO A 72 -7.41 10.86 -11.11
N PHE A 73 -7.90 9.63 -11.34
CA PHE A 73 -7.43 8.39 -10.76
C PHE A 73 -6.84 7.53 -11.88
N ALA A 74 -5.51 7.48 -11.94
CA ALA A 74 -4.76 6.81 -13.00
C ALA A 74 -4.34 5.40 -12.57
N CYS A 75 -4.93 4.37 -13.20
CA CYS A 75 -4.78 2.98 -12.82
C CYS A 75 -3.90 2.23 -13.82
N SER A 76 -2.82 1.60 -13.34
CA SER A 76 -1.96 0.72 -14.12
C SER A 76 -1.26 -0.29 -13.21
N PRO A 77 -0.73 -1.43 -13.73
CA PRO A 77 0.09 -2.33 -12.92
C PRO A 77 1.21 -1.58 -12.20
N ALA A 78 1.35 -1.84 -10.90
CA ALA A 78 2.26 -1.10 -10.03
C ALA A 78 3.71 -1.09 -10.55
N CYS A 79 4.18 -2.24 -11.07
CA CYS A 79 5.52 -2.36 -11.64
C CYS A 79 5.75 -1.43 -12.84
N PHE A 80 4.73 -1.19 -13.67
CA PHE A 80 4.85 -0.31 -14.84
C PHE A 80 4.60 1.15 -14.47
N LEU A 81 3.57 1.41 -13.67
CA LEU A 81 3.23 2.75 -13.24
C LEU A 81 4.36 3.42 -12.45
N SER A 82 5.02 2.67 -11.55
CA SER A 82 6.08 3.21 -10.70
C SER A 82 7.45 3.34 -11.38
N THR A 83 7.71 2.56 -12.43
CA THR A 83 9.05 2.55 -13.06
C THR A 83 9.06 3.14 -14.46
N ARG A 84 8.12 2.78 -15.34
CA ARG A 84 8.03 3.32 -16.70
C ARG A 84 7.68 4.81 -16.73
N SER A 85 6.74 5.25 -15.87
CA SER A 85 6.29 6.63 -15.78
C SER A 85 6.88 7.40 -14.58
N TYR A 86 8.04 6.96 -14.08
CA TYR A 86 8.67 7.57 -12.91
C TYR A 86 8.96 9.05 -13.11
N GLU A 87 9.47 9.42 -14.28
CA GLU A 87 9.79 10.81 -14.60
C GLU A 87 8.50 11.66 -14.64
N GLN A 88 7.42 11.18 -15.29
CA GLN A 88 6.13 11.87 -15.34
C GLN A 88 5.50 11.98 -13.94
N ALA A 89 5.57 10.93 -13.13
CA ALA A 89 5.12 10.97 -11.73
C ALA A 89 5.90 12.03 -10.92
N LYS A 90 7.22 12.13 -11.15
CA LYS A 90 8.07 13.11 -10.50
C LYS A 90 7.79 14.55 -10.97
N VAL A 91 7.73 14.78 -12.28
CA VAL A 91 7.68 16.14 -12.86
C VAL A 91 6.25 16.62 -13.00
N ASP A 92 5.39 15.85 -13.71
CA ASP A 92 4.06 16.30 -14.05
C ASP A 92 3.10 16.25 -12.84
N VAL A 93 3.29 15.25 -11.97
CA VAL A 93 2.42 15.05 -10.80
C VAL A 93 2.98 15.72 -9.55
N ALA A 94 4.12 15.25 -9.03
CA ALA A 94 4.60 15.68 -7.71
C ALA A 94 5.22 17.08 -7.71
N TYR A 95 6.15 17.37 -8.63
CA TYR A 95 6.77 18.71 -8.74
C TYR A 95 5.76 19.78 -9.12
N SER A 96 4.89 19.48 -10.07
CA SER A 96 3.82 20.40 -10.52
C SER A 96 2.66 20.50 -9.53
N ASN A 97 2.71 19.73 -8.44
CA ASN A 97 1.70 19.66 -7.38
C ASN A 97 0.28 19.53 -7.95
N THR A 98 0.06 18.52 -8.78
CA THR A 98 -1.24 18.26 -9.40
C THR A 98 -2.05 17.28 -8.54
N ASN A 99 -3.37 17.46 -8.49
CA ASN A 99 -4.29 16.56 -7.81
C ASN A 99 -4.47 15.26 -8.62
N VAL A 100 -3.47 14.40 -8.65
CA VAL A 100 -3.51 13.10 -9.31
C VAL A 100 -3.33 12.00 -8.30
N THR A 101 -4.24 11.03 -8.29
CA THR A 101 -4.08 9.77 -7.57
C THR A 101 -3.61 8.69 -8.53
N LEU A 102 -2.36 8.26 -8.40
CA LEU A 102 -1.79 7.14 -9.13
C LEU A 102 -2.14 5.84 -8.41
N ILE A 103 -2.81 4.90 -9.07
CA ILE A 103 -3.22 3.60 -8.48
C ILE A 103 -2.39 2.48 -9.10
N GLY A 104 -1.38 2.06 -8.37
CA GLY A 104 -0.56 0.88 -8.68
C GLY A 104 -1.30 -0.40 -8.28
N ILE A 105 -1.94 -1.03 -9.24
CA ILE A 105 -2.64 -2.30 -9.04
C ILE A 105 -1.68 -3.48 -9.13
N SER A 106 -2.05 -4.58 -8.51
CA SER A 106 -1.26 -5.83 -8.51
C SER A 106 0.16 -5.60 -7.99
N GLY A 107 0.29 -4.81 -6.91
CA GLY A 107 1.57 -4.52 -6.27
C GLY A 107 2.24 -5.76 -5.70
N GLY A 108 3.50 -5.61 -5.32
CA GLY A 108 4.30 -6.70 -4.77
C GLY A 108 4.42 -7.89 -5.70
N ILE A 109 4.05 -9.07 -5.21
CA ILE A 109 4.09 -10.34 -5.95
C ILE A 109 2.69 -10.79 -6.42
N SER A 110 1.71 -9.91 -6.46
CA SER A 110 0.32 -10.27 -6.83
C SER A 110 0.19 -10.90 -8.23
N TYR A 111 1.13 -10.66 -9.12
CA TYR A 111 1.25 -11.36 -10.42
C TYR A 111 2.10 -12.64 -10.33
N GLY A 112 2.12 -13.31 -9.21
CA GLY A 112 2.94 -14.46 -8.84
C GLY A 112 3.51 -15.30 -9.97
N ALA A 113 2.65 -15.85 -10.85
CA ALA A 113 3.06 -16.71 -11.96
C ALA A 113 3.84 -15.99 -13.09
N LEU A 114 3.70 -14.66 -13.25
CA LEU A 114 4.39 -13.88 -14.28
C LEU A 114 5.83 -13.53 -13.89
N GLY A 115 6.16 -13.66 -12.61
CA GLY A 115 7.51 -13.46 -12.11
C GLY A 115 7.98 -12.02 -12.15
N MET A 116 9.29 -11.83 -12.09
CA MET A 116 9.95 -10.55 -11.83
C MET A 116 9.62 -9.43 -12.84
N SER A 117 9.26 -9.77 -14.06
CA SER A 117 8.84 -8.76 -15.06
C SER A 117 7.55 -8.04 -14.69
N HIS A 118 6.74 -8.62 -13.78
CA HIS A 118 5.46 -8.09 -13.33
C HIS A 118 5.40 -7.90 -11.81
N HIS A 119 6.36 -8.45 -11.05
CA HIS A 119 6.46 -8.18 -9.63
C HIS A 119 6.83 -6.71 -9.39
N SER A 120 6.20 -6.09 -8.42
CA SER A 120 6.43 -4.69 -8.04
C SER A 120 6.99 -4.61 -6.63
N ALA A 121 8.21 -5.10 -6.46
CA ALA A 121 8.91 -5.12 -5.16
C ALA A 121 9.81 -3.90 -4.93
N GLN A 122 9.74 -2.87 -5.77
CA GLN A 122 10.57 -1.67 -5.73
C GLN A 122 9.75 -0.37 -5.77
N ASP A 123 8.44 -0.45 -5.95
CA ASP A 123 7.55 0.69 -6.16
C ASP A 123 7.46 1.61 -4.93
N ILE A 124 7.43 1.06 -3.73
CA ILE A 124 7.41 1.85 -2.50
C ILE A 124 8.65 2.73 -2.42
N ALA A 125 9.84 2.15 -2.64
CA ALA A 125 11.10 2.89 -2.63
C ALA A 125 11.13 3.97 -3.71
N ALA A 126 10.77 3.62 -4.94
CA ALA A 126 10.77 4.54 -6.08
C ALA A 126 9.83 5.73 -5.84
N MET A 127 8.58 5.47 -5.50
CA MET A 127 7.57 6.52 -5.31
C MET A 127 7.82 7.34 -4.05
N SER A 128 8.33 6.73 -2.98
CA SER A 128 8.68 7.46 -1.76
C SER A 128 9.89 8.38 -1.93
N ALA A 129 10.80 8.08 -2.85
CA ALA A 129 11.95 8.95 -3.16
C ALA A 129 11.54 10.26 -3.86
N ILE A 130 10.35 10.35 -4.43
CA ILE A 130 9.86 11.56 -5.11
C ILE A 130 9.39 12.58 -4.07
N PRO A 131 9.98 13.81 -4.01
CA PRO A 131 9.49 14.86 -3.13
C PRO A 131 8.01 15.19 -3.40
N ASN A 132 7.23 15.49 -2.36
CA ASN A 132 5.79 15.83 -2.44
C ASN A 132 4.86 14.68 -2.89
N MET A 133 5.37 13.51 -3.29
CA MET A 133 4.53 12.34 -3.53
C MET A 133 4.17 11.68 -2.20
N ARG A 134 2.89 11.38 -1.97
CA ARG A 134 2.43 10.56 -0.84
C ARG A 134 2.28 9.12 -1.30
N VAL A 135 2.49 8.16 -0.38
CA VAL A 135 2.47 6.72 -0.70
C VAL A 135 1.64 5.97 0.33
N TYR A 136 0.58 5.30 -0.13
CA TYR A 136 -0.39 4.60 0.70
C TYR A 136 -0.55 3.14 0.30
N LEU A 137 -0.62 2.28 1.30
CA LEU A 137 -0.85 0.83 1.15
C LEU A 137 -1.97 0.40 2.11
N PRO A 138 -3.24 0.57 1.74
CA PRO A 138 -4.34 0.17 2.62
C PRO A 138 -4.36 -1.35 2.82
N SER A 139 -4.69 -1.78 4.03
CA SER A 139 -4.59 -3.16 4.47
C SER A 139 -5.78 -4.03 4.09
N ASP A 140 -6.99 -3.44 4.04
CA ASP A 140 -8.20 -4.12 3.62
C ASP A 140 -9.18 -3.20 2.86
N ARG A 141 -10.31 -3.76 2.43
CA ARG A 141 -11.32 -3.04 1.66
C ARG A 141 -11.99 -1.89 2.43
N HIS A 142 -12.12 -1.97 3.74
CA HIS A 142 -12.76 -0.94 4.56
C HIS A 142 -11.84 0.28 4.69
N GLN A 143 -10.58 0.06 5.03
CA GLN A 143 -9.57 1.12 5.07
C GLN A 143 -9.36 1.73 3.68
N THR A 144 -9.40 0.90 2.61
CA THR A 144 -9.31 1.38 1.22
C THR A 144 -10.44 2.36 0.90
N LYS A 145 -11.69 2.05 1.28
CA LYS A 145 -12.84 2.95 1.05
C LYS A 145 -12.63 4.30 1.73
N HIS A 146 -12.24 4.31 3.01
CA HIS A 146 -11.97 5.55 3.74
C HIS A 146 -10.82 6.35 3.12
N LEU A 147 -9.75 5.68 2.67
CA LEU A 147 -8.64 6.34 1.99
C LEU A 147 -9.09 7.04 0.70
N ILE A 148 -9.87 6.36 -0.15
CA ILE A 148 -10.36 6.97 -1.40
C ILE A 148 -11.30 8.15 -1.11
N GLU A 149 -12.20 8.02 -0.14
CA GLU A 149 -13.07 9.13 0.27
C GLU A 149 -12.30 10.33 0.82
N ALA A 150 -11.19 10.10 1.53
CA ALA A 150 -10.31 11.16 2.00
C ALA A 150 -9.56 11.83 0.83
N LEU A 151 -9.01 11.05 -0.11
CA LEU A 151 -8.29 11.56 -1.28
C LEU A 151 -9.17 12.33 -2.25
N LEU A 152 -10.45 12.03 -2.35
CA LEU A 152 -11.42 12.82 -3.13
C LEU A 152 -11.62 14.25 -2.60
N LYS A 153 -11.30 14.47 -1.32
CA LYS A 153 -11.38 15.77 -0.64
C LYS A 153 -10.02 16.49 -0.52
N ASP A 154 -8.96 15.76 -0.78
CA ASP A 154 -7.57 16.21 -0.63
C ASP A 154 -6.96 16.42 -2.02
N GLU A 155 -6.45 17.61 -2.30
CA GLU A 155 -5.95 18.01 -3.61
C GLU A 155 -4.42 17.88 -3.75
N LYS A 156 -3.83 16.79 -3.25
CA LYS A 156 -2.38 16.56 -3.30
C LYS A 156 -2.01 15.29 -4.07
N PRO A 157 -0.79 15.28 -4.66
CA PRO A 157 -0.27 14.09 -5.33
C PRO A 157 -0.24 12.86 -4.44
N SER A 158 -0.69 11.72 -4.95
CA SER A 158 -0.65 10.46 -4.20
C SER A 158 -0.42 9.25 -5.09
N TYR A 159 0.22 8.23 -4.53
CA TYR A 159 0.35 6.90 -5.07
C TYR A 159 -0.27 5.91 -4.10
N ILE A 160 -1.19 5.09 -4.58
CA ILE A 160 -1.80 3.99 -3.82
C ILE A 160 -1.32 2.68 -4.42
N ARG A 161 -0.88 1.76 -3.57
CA ARG A 161 -0.57 0.39 -3.98
C ARG A 161 -1.59 -0.57 -3.40
N VAL A 162 -2.18 -1.40 -4.27
CA VAL A 162 -3.11 -2.46 -3.87
C VAL A 162 -2.77 -3.78 -4.56
N GLY A 163 -3.02 -4.88 -3.87
CA GLY A 163 -2.88 -6.21 -4.41
C GLY A 163 -4.04 -6.61 -5.32
N ARG A 164 -3.94 -7.82 -5.85
CA ARG A 164 -4.91 -8.37 -6.80
C ARG A 164 -5.99 -9.22 -6.16
N ASN A 165 -5.63 -9.91 -5.09
CA ASN A 165 -6.49 -10.88 -4.43
C ASN A 165 -7.30 -10.26 -3.30
N PRO A 166 -8.46 -10.83 -2.93
CA PRO A 166 -9.14 -10.47 -1.70
C PRO A 166 -8.24 -10.78 -0.50
N VAL A 167 -8.17 -9.85 0.45
CA VAL A 167 -7.57 -10.06 1.76
C VAL A 167 -8.65 -10.21 2.81
N GLU A 168 -8.36 -10.94 3.87
CA GLU A 168 -9.28 -11.08 4.99
C GLU A 168 -9.43 -9.72 5.69
N ASP A 169 -10.68 -9.34 5.99
CA ASP A 169 -10.98 -8.07 6.64
C ASP A 169 -10.31 -7.99 8.02
N ILE A 170 -9.64 -6.88 8.27
CA ILE A 170 -9.09 -6.48 9.57
C ILE A 170 -10.11 -5.62 10.29
N TYR A 171 -10.70 -4.71 9.55
CA TYR A 171 -11.72 -3.78 10.03
C TYR A 171 -13.13 -4.24 9.69
N LYS A 172 -14.11 -3.53 10.24
CA LYS A 172 -15.54 -3.67 9.91
C LYS A 172 -16.02 -2.36 9.30
N GLU A 173 -17.15 -2.43 8.58
CA GLU A 173 -17.72 -1.26 7.91
C GLU A 173 -18.09 -0.14 8.90
N ASP A 174 -18.57 -0.51 10.07
CA ASP A 174 -18.97 0.39 11.16
C ASP A 174 -17.85 0.69 12.17
N ASN A 175 -16.71 0.06 12.03
CA ASN A 175 -15.56 0.20 12.94
C ASN A 175 -14.23 0.07 12.19
N CYS A 176 -13.90 1.10 11.44
CA CYS A 176 -12.59 1.29 10.80
C CYS A 176 -12.03 2.63 11.29
N PRO A 177 -11.20 2.64 12.34
CA PRO A 177 -10.57 3.86 12.78
C PRO A 177 -9.56 4.33 11.73
N PHE A 178 -9.95 5.37 10.99
CA PHE A 178 -9.16 5.94 9.92
C PHE A 178 -8.90 7.42 10.18
N GLU A 179 -7.64 7.77 10.22
CA GLU A 179 -7.17 9.15 10.26
C GLU A 179 -6.11 9.32 9.16
N MET A 180 -6.26 10.36 8.33
CA MET A 180 -5.34 10.59 7.22
C MET A 180 -3.91 10.80 7.74
N ASP A 181 -2.95 10.11 7.12
CA ASP A 181 -1.52 10.17 7.43
C ASP A 181 -1.14 9.67 8.86
N LYS A 182 -2.02 8.91 9.51
CA LYS A 182 -1.78 8.29 10.81
C LYS A 182 -1.92 6.77 10.74
N ALA A 183 -1.00 6.08 11.41
CA ALA A 183 -1.07 4.63 11.55
C ALA A 183 -2.17 4.23 12.54
N THR A 184 -2.73 3.03 12.36
CA THR A 184 -3.73 2.48 13.28
C THR A 184 -3.08 1.43 14.19
N VAL A 185 -3.26 1.58 15.51
CA VAL A 185 -2.86 0.55 16.48
C VAL A 185 -3.93 -0.53 16.52
N LEU A 186 -3.61 -1.73 16.02
CA LEU A 186 -4.51 -2.89 16.03
C LEU A 186 -4.47 -3.67 17.34
N LYS A 187 -3.32 -3.66 18.00
CA LYS A 187 -3.08 -4.31 19.29
C LYS A 187 -1.98 -3.56 20.04
N GLU A 188 -2.13 -3.40 21.34
CA GLU A 188 -1.07 -2.87 22.20
C GLU A 188 -0.33 -4.02 22.91
N GLY A 189 0.98 -3.84 23.12
CA GLY A 189 1.86 -4.79 23.78
C GLY A 189 3.19 -4.16 24.14
N THR A 190 4.06 -4.90 24.86
CA THR A 190 5.27 -4.34 25.47
C THR A 190 6.56 -5.10 25.16
N ASP A 191 6.51 -6.29 24.58
CA ASP A 191 7.72 -7.06 24.29
C ASP A 191 8.28 -6.77 22.90
N VAL A 192 7.42 -6.76 21.87
CA VAL A 192 7.83 -6.50 20.49
C VAL A 192 6.82 -5.59 19.80
N ALA A 193 7.30 -4.69 18.92
CA ALA A 193 6.45 -3.93 18.02
C ALA A 193 6.53 -4.52 16.62
N ILE A 194 5.38 -4.86 16.03
CA ILE A 194 5.24 -5.34 14.66
C ILE A 194 4.58 -4.22 13.85
N ILE A 195 5.30 -3.68 12.87
CA ILE A 195 4.84 -2.58 12.02
C ILE A 195 4.73 -3.12 10.60
N ALA A 196 3.53 -3.15 10.04
CA ALA A 196 3.26 -3.72 8.74
C ALA A 196 2.47 -2.76 7.86
N CYS A 197 2.56 -2.91 6.54
CA CYS A 197 1.79 -2.13 5.58
C CYS A 197 1.08 -3.03 4.56
N GLY A 198 -0.04 -2.53 4.02
CA GLY A 198 -0.80 -3.21 2.99
C GLY A 198 -1.26 -4.60 3.41
N GLU A 199 -1.17 -5.55 2.48
CA GLU A 199 -1.64 -6.93 2.71
C GLU A 199 -0.85 -7.68 3.79
N MET A 200 0.34 -7.18 4.19
CA MET A 200 1.15 -7.79 5.26
C MET A 200 0.62 -7.47 6.68
N VAL A 201 -0.32 -6.56 6.81
CA VAL A 201 -0.93 -6.23 8.12
C VAL A 201 -1.74 -7.42 8.67
N ARG A 202 -2.45 -8.15 7.81
CA ARG A 202 -3.25 -9.31 8.25
C ARG A 202 -2.40 -10.43 8.85
N PRO A 203 -1.32 -10.92 8.19
CA PRO A 203 -0.43 -11.90 8.81
C PRO A 203 0.30 -11.36 10.05
N ALA A 204 0.65 -10.06 10.08
CA ALA A 204 1.24 -9.45 11.28
C ALA A 204 0.27 -9.47 12.48
N PHE A 205 -0.99 -9.17 12.25
CA PHE A 205 -2.02 -9.25 13.30
C PHE A 205 -2.27 -10.69 13.77
N ALA A 206 -2.23 -11.67 12.86
CA ALA A 206 -2.33 -13.08 13.22
C ALA A 206 -1.09 -13.55 14.01
N ALA A 207 0.11 -13.12 13.65
CA ALA A 207 1.34 -13.41 14.39
C ALA A 207 1.28 -12.95 15.85
N ALA A 208 0.67 -11.80 16.12
CA ALA A 208 0.52 -11.30 17.49
C ALA A 208 -0.35 -12.22 18.37
N LYS A 209 -1.30 -12.97 17.79
CA LYS A 209 -2.07 -13.98 18.52
C LYS A 209 -1.22 -15.21 18.85
N LEU A 210 -0.40 -15.66 17.89
CA LEU A 210 0.53 -16.78 18.09
C LEU A 210 1.60 -16.44 19.15
N LEU A 211 2.01 -15.17 19.24
CA LEU A 211 2.95 -14.70 20.27
C LEU A 211 2.29 -14.66 21.66
N GLU A 212 1.03 -14.22 21.74
CA GLU A 212 0.27 -14.19 22.98
C GLU A 212 0.12 -15.60 23.61
N GLU A 213 -0.10 -16.62 22.79
CA GLU A 213 -0.12 -18.03 23.20
C GLU A 213 1.21 -18.49 23.81
N GLN A 214 2.31 -17.80 23.49
CA GLN A 214 3.66 -18.04 24.02
C GLN A 214 4.02 -17.08 25.16
N GLY A 215 3.05 -16.28 25.65
CA GLY A 215 3.27 -15.30 26.72
C GLY A 215 4.04 -14.04 26.28
N ILE A 216 4.12 -13.76 24.99
CA ILE A 216 4.80 -12.59 24.42
C ILE A 216 3.76 -11.56 23.99
N SER A 217 3.87 -10.36 24.53
CA SER A 217 2.97 -9.25 24.26
C SER A 217 3.47 -8.41 23.09
N ALA A 218 2.70 -8.35 22.00
CA ALA A 218 3.08 -7.62 20.79
C ALA A 218 2.17 -6.41 20.53
N THR A 219 2.78 -5.24 20.27
CA THR A 219 2.10 -4.12 19.59
C THR A 219 2.02 -4.43 18.10
N VAL A 220 0.86 -4.20 17.47
CA VAL A 220 0.70 -4.29 16.02
C VAL A 220 0.23 -2.94 15.48
N LEU A 221 1.00 -2.39 14.54
CA LEU A 221 0.74 -1.12 13.91
C LEU A 221 0.45 -1.32 12.42
N ASP A 222 -0.75 -0.93 11.99
CA ASP A 222 -1.10 -0.85 10.57
C ASP A 222 -0.60 0.51 10.03
N MET A 223 0.51 0.46 9.29
CA MET A 223 1.17 1.61 8.68
C MET A 223 0.74 1.75 7.22
N TYR A 224 -0.55 1.99 6.98
CA TYR A 224 -1.06 2.18 5.63
C TYR A 224 -0.46 3.42 4.93
N CYS A 225 -0.02 4.42 5.69
CA CYS A 225 0.64 5.64 5.22
C CYS A 225 2.17 5.48 5.32
N VAL A 226 2.78 4.96 4.25
CA VAL A 226 4.24 4.79 4.22
C VAL A 226 4.94 6.14 4.04
N LYS A 227 4.29 7.05 3.29
CA LYS A 227 4.75 8.44 3.16
C LYS A 227 3.55 9.38 3.03
N PRO A 228 3.39 10.35 3.97
CA PRO A 228 4.24 10.55 5.15
C PRO A 228 4.17 9.36 6.11
N LEU A 229 5.31 9.03 6.72
CA LEU A 229 5.34 8.02 7.76
C LEU A 229 4.83 8.64 9.07
N ASP A 230 3.95 7.94 9.78
CA ASP A 230 3.57 8.34 11.14
C ASP A 230 4.73 8.07 12.13
N ALA A 231 5.69 8.99 12.15
CA ALA A 231 6.88 8.87 12.98
C ALA A 231 6.53 8.83 14.49
N GLU A 232 5.49 9.54 14.92
CA GLU A 232 5.04 9.53 16.31
C GLU A 232 4.51 8.16 16.72
N GLY A 233 3.70 7.53 15.85
CA GLY A 233 3.19 6.18 16.05
C GLY A 233 4.33 5.15 16.10
N VAL A 234 5.31 5.26 15.19
CA VAL A 234 6.53 4.42 15.19
C VAL A 234 7.28 4.56 16.51
N VAL A 235 7.57 5.79 16.93
CA VAL A 235 8.32 6.08 18.18
C VAL A 235 7.58 5.55 19.40
N LYS A 236 6.26 5.75 19.47
CA LYS A 236 5.42 5.24 20.57
C LYS A 236 5.51 3.71 20.65
N ALA A 237 5.34 3.02 19.52
CA ALA A 237 5.42 1.56 19.48
C ALA A 237 6.82 1.05 19.83
N ALA A 238 7.87 1.67 19.28
CA ALA A 238 9.26 1.26 19.52
C ALA A 238 9.72 1.51 20.96
N LYS A 239 9.35 2.63 21.59
CA LYS A 239 9.73 2.94 22.97
C LYS A 239 9.21 1.92 23.97
N ASN A 240 8.04 1.35 23.73
CA ASN A 240 7.41 0.37 24.60
C ASN A 240 7.86 -1.08 24.34
N ALA A 241 8.69 -1.31 23.31
CA ALA A 241 9.11 -2.64 22.90
C ALA A 241 10.63 -2.85 23.06
N LYS A 242 11.05 -4.10 23.21
CA LYS A 242 12.47 -4.52 23.24
C LYS A 242 13.07 -4.58 21.83
N ALA A 243 12.24 -4.90 20.84
CA ALA A 243 12.63 -4.96 19.43
C ALA A 243 11.47 -4.53 18.53
N VAL A 244 11.80 -4.12 17.31
CA VAL A 244 10.84 -3.76 16.26
C VAL A 244 10.99 -4.73 15.09
N ILE A 245 9.88 -5.25 14.60
CA ILE A 245 9.79 -6.06 13.38
C ILE A 245 9.01 -5.24 12.36
N THR A 246 9.56 -4.99 11.19
CA THR A 246 8.81 -4.43 10.07
C THR A 246 8.45 -5.53 9.08
N VAL A 247 7.26 -5.48 8.50
CA VAL A 247 6.79 -6.50 7.56
C VAL A 247 6.25 -5.83 6.30
N GLU A 248 6.86 -6.13 5.17
CA GLU A 248 6.50 -5.54 3.90
C GLU A 248 6.66 -6.51 2.72
N GLU A 249 5.78 -6.43 1.76
CA GLU A 249 5.86 -7.13 0.48
C GLU A 249 6.68 -6.28 -0.52
N HIS A 250 7.96 -6.07 -0.22
CA HIS A 250 8.85 -5.19 -0.95
C HIS A 250 10.30 -5.67 -0.79
N ALA A 251 11.21 -5.21 -1.64
CA ALA A 251 12.65 -5.43 -1.47
C ALA A 251 13.16 -4.73 -0.18
N PRO A 252 14.28 -5.17 0.41
CA PRO A 252 14.71 -4.68 1.72
C PRO A 252 15.16 -3.20 1.74
N PHE A 253 15.44 -2.61 0.58
CA PHE A 253 15.98 -1.25 0.47
C PHE A 253 14.92 -0.22 0.12
N GLY A 254 14.84 0.87 0.90
CA GLY A 254 13.99 2.02 0.63
C GLY A 254 12.49 1.82 0.88
N GLY A 255 12.08 0.65 1.39
CA GLY A 255 10.69 0.38 1.79
C GLY A 255 10.39 0.80 3.24
N LEU A 256 9.29 0.26 3.78
CA LEU A 256 8.83 0.53 5.15
C LEU A 256 9.92 0.27 6.19
N GLY A 257 10.61 -0.87 6.10
CA GLY A 257 11.67 -1.23 7.05
C GLY A 257 12.80 -0.21 7.11
N SER A 258 13.22 0.31 5.96
CA SER A 258 14.25 1.36 5.89
C SER A 258 13.79 2.65 6.54
N MET A 259 12.53 3.06 6.30
CA MET A 259 11.98 4.31 6.85
C MET A 259 11.78 4.21 8.37
N VAL A 260 11.23 3.09 8.85
CA VAL A 260 11.08 2.82 10.28
C VAL A 260 12.42 2.78 10.98
N ALA A 261 13.43 2.14 10.38
CA ALA A 261 14.78 2.07 10.95
C ALA A 261 15.41 3.47 11.09
N GLN A 262 15.19 4.39 10.15
CA GLN A 262 15.65 5.77 10.25
C GLN A 262 15.02 6.50 11.44
N VAL A 263 13.70 6.39 11.62
CA VAL A 263 12.99 7.01 12.74
C VAL A 263 13.41 6.42 14.07
N VAL A 264 13.45 5.08 14.16
CA VAL A 264 13.86 4.39 15.39
C VAL A 264 15.30 4.70 15.76
N GLY A 265 16.20 4.71 14.77
CA GLY A 265 17.63 5.04 14.98
C GLY A 265 17.85 6.45 15.48
N ALA A 266 17.05 7.42 15.03
CA ALA A 266 17.15 8.82 15.43
C ALA A 266 16.50 9.10 16.81
N GLU A 267 15.31 8.54 17.06
CA GLU A 267 14.47 8.99 18.17
C GLU A 267 14.46 8.03 19.40
N CYS A 268 14.65 6.73 19.18
CA CYS A 268 14.59 5.73 20.24
C CYS A 268 15.32 4.44 19.84
N PRO A 269 16.67 4.43 19.78
CA PRO A 269 17.44 3.32 19.24
C PRO A 269 17.03 1.95 19.82
N ARG A 270 16.63 1.06 18.94
CA ARG A 270 16.21 -0.32 19.23
C ARG A 270 16.66 -1.23 18.07
N LYS A 271 16.70 -2.53 18.34
CA LYS A 271 16.90 -3.53 17.29
C LYS A 271 15.71 -3.51 16.34
N VAL A 272 15.94 -3.23 15.06
CA VAL A 272 14.94 -3.29 13.99
C VAL A 272 15.28 -4.44 13.08
N LEU A 273 14.34 -5.35 12.85
CA LEU A 273 14.47 -6.45 11.91
C LEU A 273 13.43 -6.29 10.80
N ASN A 274 13.89 -6.19 9.56
CA ASN A 274 13.00 -6.08 8.41
C ASN A 274 12.68 -7.48 7.84
N MET A 275 11.40 -7.81 7.78
CA MET A 275 10.88 -8.96 7.05
C MET A 275 10.36 -8.46 5.69
N ALA A 276 11.09 -8.77 4.65
CA ALA A 276 10.89 -8.30 3.28
C ALA A 276 11.15 -9.45 2.29
N LEU A 277 10.82 -9.22 1.04
CA LEU A 277 11.29 -10.06 -0.07
C LEU A 277 12.82 -9.97 -0.18
N PRO A 278 13.51 -10.98 -0.72
CA PRO A 278 14.97 -10.94 -0.83
C PRO A 278 15.45 -9.90 -1.84
N ASP A 279 16.70 -9.46 -1.69
CA ASP A 279 17.43 -8.72 -2.73
C ASP A 279 17.93 -9.69 -3.82
N ALA A 280 16.98 -10.35 -4.47
CA ALA A 280 17.19 -11.35 -5.52
C ALA A 280 15.90 -11.50 -6.33
N PRO A 281 15.96 -12.14 -7.53
CA PRO A 281 14.75 -12.54 -8.24
C PRO A 281 13.87 -13.42 -7.36
N VAL A 282 12.62 -12.96 -7.16
CA VAL A 282 11.64 -13.67 -6.33
C VAL A 282 11.13 -14.90 -7.09
N ILE A 283 10.94 -16.01 -6.37
CA ILE A 283 10.37 -17.22 -6.95
C ILE A 283 8.96 -16.95 -7.50
N THR A 284 8.55 -17.73 -8.48
CA THR A 284 7.20 -17.69 -9.05
C THR A 284 6.29 -18.71 -8.37
N GLY A 285 5.02 -18.34 -8.17
CA GLY A 285 4.01 -19.15 -7.53
C GLY A 285 2.75 -18.33 -7.28
N THR A 286 1.77 -18.87 -6.59
CA THR A 286 0.69 -18.06 -6.02
C THR A 286 1.27 -17.14 -4.92
N SER A 287 0.62 -16.00 -4.65
CA SER A 287 1.10 -15.09 -3.59
C SER A 287 1.29 -15.81 -2.26
N GLN A 288 0.37 -16.73 -1.90
CA GLN A 288 0.47 -17.48 -0.66
C GLN A 288 1.71 -18.40 -0.62
N GLU A 289 1.97 -19.16 -1.69
CA GLU A 289 3.16 -20.02 -1.77
C GLU A 289 4.46 -19.23 -1.66
N VAL A 290 4.51 -18.04 -2.28
CA VAL A 290 5.69 -17.16 -2.21
C VAL A 290 5.85 -16.58 -0.81
N PHE A 291 4.77 -16.13 -0.17
CA PHE A 291 4.82 -15.65 1.22
C PHE A 291 5.26 -16.75 2.18
N ASP A 292 4.74 -17.97 2.03
CA ASP A 292 5.12 -19.10 2.86
C ASP A 292 6.60 -19.47 2.67
N TYR A 293 7.08 -19.43 1.43
CA TYR A 293 8.49 -19.72 1.12
C TYR A 293 9.46 -18.74 1.78
N TYR A 294 9.11 -17.44 1.79
CA TYR A 294 9.95 -16.41 2.41
C TYR A 294 9.62 -16.14 3.88
N GLY A 295 8.65 -16.84 4.45
CA GLY A 295 8.23 -16.67 5.84
C GLY A 295 7.49 -15.35 6.10
N LEU A 296 6.89 -14.74 5.05
CA LEU A 296 6.04 -13.55 5.15
C LEU A 296 4.59 -13.96 5.50
N ASN A 297 4.46 -14.81 6.52
CA ASN A 297 3.20 -15.32 7.06
C ASN A 297 3.20 -15.22 8.59
N ALA A 298 2.10 -15.56 9.23
CA ALA A 298 1.93 -15.40 10.66
C ALA A 298 2.99 -16.16 11.48
N GLU A 299 3.28 -17.39 11.10
CA GLU A 299 4.24 -18.28 11.77
C GLU A 299 5.67 -17.75 11.62
N GLY A 300 6.05 -17.32 10.41
CA GLY A 300 7.36 -16.75 10.15
C GLY A 300 7.59 -15.44 10.90
N ILE A 301 6.58 -14.57 10.94
CA ILE A 301 6.63 -13.31 11.69
C ILE A 301 6.75 -13.57 13.20
N ALA A 302 5.94 -14.49 13.75
CA ALA A 302 6.00 -14.87 15.15
C ALA A 302 7.38 -15.46 15.51
N LYS A 303 7.91 -16.38 14.68
CA LYS A 303 9.26 -16.95 14.85
C LYS A 303 10.32 -15.85 14.88
N LYS A 304 10.25 -14.89 13.95
CA LYS A 304 11.20 -13.78 13.87
C LYS A 304 11.13 -12.88 15.10
N ALA A 305 9.94 -12.63 15.63
CA ALA A 305 9.74 -11.89 16.86
C ALA A 305 10.39 -12.59 18.07
N VAL A 306 10.21 -13.89 18.21
CA VAL A 306 10.87 -14.69 19.27
C VAL A 306 12.40 -14.63 19.14
N GLU A 307 12.94 -14.72 17.92
CA GLU A 307 14.38 -14.56 17.67
C GLU A 307 14.91 -13.17 18.03
N ALA A 308 14.12 -12.14 17.80
CA ALA A 308 14.48 -10.76 18.12
C ALA A 308 14.61 -10.48 19.61
N LEU A 309 13.88 -11.23 20.44
CA LEU A 309 13.84 -11.09 21.89
C LEU A 309 14.93 -11.89 22.63
N LYS A 310 15.64 -12.78 21.93
CA LYS A 310 16.82 -13.50 22.42
C LYS A 310 18.07 -12.63 22.31
#